data_7e8733ea68f919b4212053c74e7e0c13
#
_entry.id   7e8733ea68f919b4212053c74e7e0c13
#
_cell.length_a   1.000
_cell.length_b   1.000
_cell.length_c   1.000
_cell.angle_alpha   90.00
_cell.angle_beta   90.00
_cell.angle_gamma   90.00
#
_symmetry.space_group_name_H-M   'P 1'
#
loop_
_entity.id
_entity.type
_entity.pdbx_description
1 polymer ?
#
loop_
_entity_poly.entity_id
_entity_poly.type
_entity_poly.pdbx_seq_one_letter_code
_entity_poly.pdbx_strand_id
1 'polypeptide(L)'
;MEEQFIRERLSKLREEKQVSERKMSLDLGHSTSYIRGITSGRSLPSMSEFLYICEYLGITPSEFFKEEKETTLTQQKAIDYIYTMTDEDIQLLIGFIERMKHTDE
;
A
#
# COMPACT_ATOMS: atom_id res chain seq x y z
N MET A 1 7.12 -3.41 -10.94
CA MET A 1 7.22 -2.31 -9.94
C MET A 1 8.61 -1.69 -10.02
N GLU A 2 8.68 -0.42 -10.16
CA GLU A 2 9.94 0.29 -10.33
C GLU A 2 10.32 1.06 -9.07
N GLU A 3 11.59 1.48 -8.99
CA GLU A 3 12.08 2.27 -7.86
C GLU A 3 11.29 3.57 -7.66
N GLN A 4 10.78 4.14 -8.75
CA GLN A 4 9.96 5.35 -8.68
C GLN A 4 8.70 5.15 -7.84
N PHE A 5 8.12 3.97 -7.85
CA PHE A 5 6.99 3.63 -6.97
C PHE A 5 7.33 3.86 -5.50
N ILE A 6 8.53 3.41 -5.09
CA ILE A 6 8.98 3.56 -3.70
C ILE A 6 9.07 5.04 -3.32
N ARG A 7 9.64 5.87 -4.20
CA ARG A 7 9.82 7.30 -3.97
C ARG A 7 8.49 8.04 -3.85
N GLU A 8 7.58 7.77 -4.76
CA GLU A 8 6.25 8.38 -4.78
C GLU A 8 5.41 7.91 -3.59
N ARG A 9 5.47 6.63 -3.29
CA ARG A 9 4.73 6.04 -2.16
C ARG A 9 5.20 6.63 -0.83
N LEU A 10 6.52 6.74 -0.67
CA LEU A 10 7.11 7.34 0.52
C LEU A 10 6.66 8.79 0.70
N SER A 11 6.69 9.57 -0.36
CA SER A 11 6.24 10.96 -0.33
C SER A 11 4.76 11.06 0.05
N LYS A 12 3.91 10.22 -0.52
CA LYS A 12 2.48 10.20 -0.22
C LYS A 12 2.21 9.88 1.23
N LEU A 13 2.83 8.82 1.75
CA LEU A 13 2.64 8.39 3.14
C LEU A 13 3.18 9.44 4.12
N ARG A 14 4.30 10.07 3.79
CA ARG A 14 4.85 11.17 4.59
C ARG A 14 3.88 12.36 4.64
N GLU A 15 3.31 12.73 3.50
CA GLU A 15 2.35 13.83 3.42
C GLU A 15 1.08 13.52 4.22
N GLU A 16 0.60 12.29 4.17
CA GLU A 16 -0.56 11.85 4.96
C GLU A 16 -0.27 11.94 6.47
N LYS A 17 0.97 11.66 6.88
CA LYS A 17 1.40 11.82 8.27
C LYS A 17 1.63 13.29 8.66
N GLN A 18 1.66 14.19 7.68
CA GLN A 18 1.86 15.61 7.88
C GLN A 18 3.22 15.97 8.52
N VAL A 19 4.28 15.29 8.09
CA VAL A 19 5.65 15.58 8.50
C VAL A 19 6.48 16.00 7.29
N SER A 20 7.43 16.90 7.52
CA SER A 20 8.37 17.32 6.47
C SER A 20 9.43 16.25 6.23
N GLU A 21 10.10 16.30 5.08
CA GLU A 21 11.22 15.41 4.78
C GLU A 21 12.34 15.60 5.84
N ARG A 22 12.60 16.83 6.24
CA ARG A 22 13.59 17.14 7.27
C ARG A 22 13.22 16.50 8.61
N LYS A 23 11.97 16.69 9.06
CA LYS A 23 11.52 16.15 10.34
C LYS A 23 11.57 14.62 10.34
N MET A 24 11.09 14.00 9.29
CA MET A 24 11.13 12.55 9.16
C MET A 24 12.58 12.03 9.21
N SER A 25 13.49 12.68 8.49
CA SER A 25 14.91 12.31 8.50
C SER A 25 15.48 12.33 9.90
N LEU A 26 15.25 13.40 10.65
CA LEU A 26 15.73 13.55 12.03
C LEU A 26 15.08 12.54 12.98
N ASP A 27 13.77 12.32 12.85
CA ASP A 27 13.05 11.33 13.68
C ASP A 27 13.59 9.91 13.47
N LEU A 28 14.06 9.61 12.25
CA LEU A 28 14.68 8.33 11.93
C LEU A 28 16.16 8.22 12.36
N GLY A 29 16.70 9.29 12.95
CA GLY A 29 18.10 9.30 13.42
C GLY A 29 19.11 9.56 12.31
N HIS A 30 18.69 10.11 11.20
CA HIS A 30 19.55 10.43 10.05
C HIS A 30 19.82 11.93 9.93
N SER A 31 20.67 12.29 8.94
CA SER A 31 20.88 13.68 8.58
C SER A 31 19.60 14.31 8.01
N THR A 32 19.53 15.64 8.02
CA THR A 32 18.34 16.37 7.56
C THR A 32 17.97 16.11 6.10
N SER A 33 18.90 15.63 5.29
CA SER A 33 18.71 15.38 3.85
C SER A 33 18.47 13.91 3.50
N TYR A 34 18.33 13.02 4.48
CA TYR A 34 18.21 11.58 4.23
C TYR A 34 17.02 11.25 3.36
N ILE A 35 15.83 11.69 3.75
CA ILE A 35 14.59 11.41 2.98
C ILE A 35 14.65 12.08 1.61
N ARG A 36 15.16 13.30 1.53
CA ARG A 36 15.34 14.00 0.25
C ARG A 36 16.24 13.21 -0.70
N GLY A 37 17.29 12.56 -0.17
CA GLY A 37 18.14 11.68 -0.96
C GLY A 37 17.37 10.55 -1.63
N ILE A 38 16.39 10.00 -0.93
CA ILE A 38 15.52 8.95 -1.48
C ILE A 38 14.54 9.54 -2.50
N THR A 39 13.80 10.57 -2.12
CA THR A 39 12.74 11.12 -2.98
C THR A 39 13.28 11.81 -4.23
N SER A 40 14.50 12.31 -4.20
CA SER A 40 15.16 12.93 -5.36
C SER A 40 15.77 11.91 -6.33
N GLY A 41 15.79 10.65 -6.00
CA GLY A 41 16.31 9.59 -6.86
C GLY A 41 17.76 9.24 -6.65
N ARG A 42 18.45 9.83 -5.64
CA ARG A 42 19.87 9.60 -5.41
C ARG A 42 20.16 8.27 -4.72
N SER A 43 19.27 7.79 -3.88
CA SER A 43 19.47 6.57 -3.10
C SER A 43 18.16 5.86 -2.83
N LEU A 44 18.27 4.63 -2.36
CA LEU A 44 17.16 3.88 -1.79
C LEU A 44 17.54 3.50 -0.36
N PRO A 45 16.56 3.28 0.52
CA PRO A 45 16.89 2.79 1.87
C PRO A 45 17.41 1.36 1.80
N SER A 46 18.28 0.98 2.74
CA SER A 46 18.58 -0.42 2.98
C SER A 46 17.30 -1.14 3.43
N MET A 47 17.28 -2.46 3.37
CA MET A 47 16.13 -3.22 3.81
C MET A 47 15.80 -2.98 5.29
N SER A 48 16.80 -2.92 6.17
CA SER A 48 16.56 -2.62 7.58
C SER A 48 16.04 -1.21 7.79
N GLU A 49 16.54 -0.24 7.06
CA GLU A 49 16.02 1.14 7.10
C GLU A 49 14.58 1.19 6.58
N PHE A 50 14.28 0.45 5.53
CA PHE A 50 12.93 0.37 4.99
C PHE A 50 11.92 -0.15 6.03
N LEU A 51 12.28 -1.20 6.75
CA LEU A 51 11.42 -1.73 7.82
C LEU A 51 11.19 -0.69 8.91
N TYR A 52 12.23 0.06 9.25
CA TYR A 52 12.13 1.14 10.24
C TYR A 52 11.25 2.30 9.73
N ILE A 53 11.36 2.63 8.45
CA ILE A 53 10.49 3.63 7.82
C ILE A 53 9.02 3.21 7.92
N CYS A 54 8.71 1.95 7.62
CA CYS A 54 7.34 1.42 7.74
C CYS A 54 6.83 1.54 9.17
N GLU A 55 7.66 1.19 10.16
CA GLU A 55 7.31 1.33 11.56
C GLU A 55 7.02 2.80 11.92
N TYR A 56 7.87 3.70 11.47
CA TYR A 56 7.66 5.14 11.69
C TYR A 56 6.33 5.61 11.09
N LEU A 57 5.99 5.14 9.90
CA LEU A 57 4.76 5.50 9.20
C LEU A 57 3.52 4.78 9.75
N GLY A 58 3.70 3.79 10.63
CA GLY A 58 2.59 3.03 11.20
C GLY A 58 1.93 2.07 10.23
N ILE A 59 2.67 1.57 9.26
CA ILE A 59 2.17 0.62 8.25
C ILE A 59 3.07 -0.61 8.17
N THR A 60 2.54 -1.69 7.58
CA THR A 60 3.33 -2.87 7.27
C THR A 60 4.02 -2.70 5.92
N PRO A 61 5.11 -3.46 5.64
CA PRO A 61 5.70 -3.51 4.31
C PRO A 61 4.69 -3.89 3.22
N SER A 62 3.77 -4.81 3.52
CA SER A 62 2.71 -5.19 2.60
C SER A 62 1.82 -4.00 2.23
N GLU A 63 1.44 -3.21 3.20
CA GLU A 63 0.64 -2.00 2.96
C GLU A 63 1.42 -0.96 2.16
N PHE A 64 2.72 -0.84 2.40
CA PHE A 64 3.57 0.08 1.64
C PHE A 64 3.55 -0.25 0.14
N PHE A 65 3.65 -1.53 -0.22
CA PHE A 65 3.72 -1.98 -1.61
C PHE A 65 2.36 -2.26 -2.24
N LYS A 66 1.28 -2.03 -1.51
CA LYS A 66 -0.06 -2.26 -2.05
C LYS A 66 -0.35 -1.27 -3.17
N GLU A 67 -0.61 -1.80 -4.36
CA GLU A 67 -1.09 -0.99 -5.48
C GLU A 67 -2.55 -0.61 -5.23
N GLU A 68 -2.82 0.68 -5.20
CA GLU A 68 -4.19 1.16 -5.00
C GLU A 68 -5.00 0.92 -6.27
N LYS A 69 -5.94 -0.02 -6.19
CA LYS A 69 -7.02 -0.08 -7.14
C LYS A 69 -8.16 0.72 -6.57
N GLU A 70 -8.63 1.71 -7.32
CA GLU A 70 -9.84 2.41 -6.94
C GLU A 70 -11.02 1.45 -7.02
N THR A 71 -11.64 1.19 -5.90
CA THR A 71 -12.86 0.40 -5.83
C THR A 71 -14.03 1.32 -5.53
N THR A 72 -15.20 1.01 -6.11
CA THR A 72 -16.44 1.67 -5.73
C THR A 72 -16.85 1.22 -4.32
N LEU A 73 -17.75 1.98 -3.68
CA LEU A 73 -18.31 1.57 -2.39
C LEU A 73 -18.98 0.21 -2.47
N THR A 74 -19.66 -0.08 -3.59
CA THR A 74 -20.30 -1.37 -3.83
C THR A 74 -19.28 -2.49 -3.94
N GLN A 75 -18.20 -2.29 -4.66
CA GLN A 75 -17.11 -3.26 -4.78
C GLN A 75 -16.48 -3.52 -3.42
N GLN A 76 -16.21 -2.48 -2.65
CA GLN A 76 -15.60 -2.65 -1.33
C GLN A 76 -16.51 -3.43 -0.38
N LYS A 77 -17.81 -3.16 -0.42
CA LYS A 77 -18.79 -3.91 0.37
C LYS A 77 -18.78 -5.40 0.02
N ALA A 78 -18.72 -5.73 -1.28
CA ALA A 78 -18.64 -7.11 -1.73
C ALA A 78 -17.35 -7.80 -1.23
N ILE A 79 -16.21 -7.11 -1.31
CA ILE A 79 -14.92 -7.61 -0.82
C ILE A 79 -15.00 -7.88 0.68
N ASP A 80 -15.57 -6.96 1.45
CA ASP A 80 -15.69 -7.10 2.90
C ASP A 80 -16.54 -8.32 3.27
N TYR A 81 -17.64 -8.56 2.54
CA TYR A 81 -18.44 -9.78 2.75
C TYR A 81 -17.65 -11.04 2.45
N ILE A 82 -16.88 -11.06 1.35
CA ILE A 82 -16.07 -12.22 0.97
C ILE A 82 -15.11 -12.63 2.09
N TYR A 83 -14.48 -11.66 2.75
CA TYR A 83 -13.54 -11.94 3.84
C TYR A 83 -14.20 -12.61 5.06
N THR A 84 -15.51 -12.49 5.21
CA THR A 84 -16.25 -13.11 6.33
C THR A 84 -16.90 -14.44 5.96
N MET A 85 -16.86 -14.83 4.70
CA MET A 85 -17.55 -16.04 4.19
C MET A 85 -16.68 -17.29 4.36
N THR A 86 -17.34 -18.43 4.50
CA THR A 86 -16.67 -19.73 4.45
C THR A 86 -16.29 -20.06 3.00
N ASP A 87 -15.33 -20.97 2.81
CA ASP A 87 -14.95 -21.42 1.49
C ASP A 87 -16.11 -22.07 0.73
N GLU A 88 -16.98 -22.80 1.45
CA GLU A 88 -18.17 -23.42 0.85
C GLU A 88 -19.11 -22.37 0.27
N ASP A 89 -19.37 -21.30 1.03
CA ASP A 89 -20.23 -20.20 0.58
C ASP A 89 -19.58 -19.44 -0.58
N ILE A 90 -18.26 -19.24 -0.53
CA ILE A 90 -17.53 -18.58 -1.63
C ILE A 90 -17.62 -19.42 -2.91
N GLN A 91 -17.55 -20.76 -2.81
CA GLN A 91 -17.69 -21.62 -3.97
C GLN A 91 -19.08 -21.50 -4.61
N LEU A 92 -20.13 -21.40 -3.80
CA LEU A 92 -21.49 -21.15 -4.30
C LEU A 92 -21.56 -19.78 -5.00
N LEU A 93 -20.96 -18.78 -4.42
CA LEU A 93 -20.90 -17.44 -5.01
C LEU A 93 -20.15 -17.44 -6.35
N ILE A 94 -19.01 -18.12 -6.41
CA ILE A 94 -18.24 -18.27 -7.66
C ILE A 94 -19.08 -18.97 -8.73
N GLY A 95 -19.78 -20.05 -8.39
CA GLY A 95 -20.66 -20.74 -9.31
C GLY A 95 -21.76 -19.83 -9.86
N PHE A 96 -22.34 -18.99 -9.00
CA PHE A 96 -23.34 -18.03 -9.42
C PHE A 96 -22.76 -16.98 -10.38
N ILE A 97 -21.59 -16.45 -10.06
CA ILE A 97 -20.90 -15.45 -10.90
C ILE A 97 -20.57 -16.03 -12.27
N GLU A 98 -20.05 -17.26 -12.32
CA GLU A 98 -19.71 -17.93 -13.57
C GLU A 98 -20.94 -18.16 -14.44
N ARG A 99 -22.05 -18.51 -13.83
CA ARG A 99 -23.32 -18.69 -14.53
C ARG A 99 -23.82 -17.36 -15.12
N MET A 100 -23.69 -16.27 -14.37
CA MET A 100 -24.06 -14.93 -14.86
C MET A 100 -23.20 -14.53 -16.05
N LYS A 101 -21.89 -14.75 -15.98
CA LYS A 101 -20.98 -14.46 -17.09
C LYS A 101 -21.27 -15.28 -18.33
N HIS A 102 -21.65 -16.53 -18.15
CA HIS A 102 -21.97 -17.42 -19.27
C HIS A 102 -23.23 -16.99 -20.00
N THR A 103 -24.23 -16.46 -19.28
CA THR A 103 -25.46 -15.94 -19.88
C THR A 103 -25.27 -14.63 -20.64
N ASP A 104 -24.25 -13.85 -20.31
CA ASP A 104 -23.93 -12.57 -20.96
C ASP A 104 -23.15 -12.74 -22.27
N GLU A 105 -22.68 -13.96 -22.56
CA GLU A 105 -22.04 -14.28 -23.82
C GLU A 105 -23.12 -14.57 -24.88
#